data_c5c8b3a874d347e664ef8854e15d831c
#
_entry.id   c5c8b3a874d347e664ef8854e15d831c
#
_cell.length_a   1.000
_cell.length_b   1.000
_cell.length_c   1.000
_cell.angle_alpha   90.00
_cell.angle_beta   90.00
_cell.angle_gamma   90.00
#
_symmetry.space_group_name_H-M   'P 1'
#
loop_
_entity.id
_entity.type
_entity.pdbx_description
1 polymer ?
#
loop_
_entity_poly.entity_id
_entity_poly.type
_entity_poly.pdbx_seq_one_letter_code
_entity_poly.pdbx_strand_id
1 'polypeptide(L)'
;MSRWLAAFIFALAALAGPGGATAEASGPFSNWAAVVVSGDFHAAHTNNPTETFDNARRDVSAELIRKGFSPANLREFSVRPQLYPDTKPGKADLQPIYESLKDLAQRATAGCLVYFSSHGAPQGVVLDGQILPPQLMDQMISSACGQRPTIVIISACFSGVFVPALADNNRMILTAARPDRSSFGCSESDKYPYFDACMLKVLPSAHDFEALGPAVQACVARKEVETGMRPPSEPQLFVGAGLRPILPLMSLKPDAPPTG
;
A
#
# COMPACT_ATOMS: atom_id res chain seq x y z
N MET A 1 -11.44 68.98 46.30
CA MET A 1 -11.87 67.56 46.51
C MET A 1 -11.67 66.84 45.18
N SER A 2 -10.52 66.23 44.97
CA SER A 2 -10.14 65.59 43.69
C SER A 2 -10.07 64.09 43.90
N ARG A 3 -10.93 63.31 43.21
CA ARG A 3 -10.97 61.86 43.27
C ARG A 3 -10.26 61.28 42.05
N TRP A 4 -9.13 60.65 42.26
CA TRP A 4 -8.40 59.90 41.21
C TRP A 4 -9.00 58.51 41.08
N LEU A 5 -9.44 58.18 39.89
CA LEU A 5 -9.86 56.80 39.51
C LEU A 5 -8.65 56.12 38.86
N ALA A 6 -8.12 55.10 39.52
CA ALA A 6 -7.08 54.24 38.97
C ALA A 6 -7.75 53.11 38.11
N ALA A 7 -7.46 53.12 36.81
CA ALA A 7 -7.87 52.04 35.92
C ALA A 7 -6.86 50.91 35.94
N PHE A 8 -7.27 49.74 36.42
CA PHE A 8 -6.50 48.50 36.34
C PHE A 8 -6.68 47.89 34.94
N ILE A 9 -5.62 47.84 34.15
CA ILE A 9 -5.58 47.13 32.87
C ILE A 9 -5.13 45.70 33.20
N PHE A 10 -6.02 44.75 33.07
CA PHE A 10 -5.69 43.31 33.08
C PHE A 10 -5.13 42.93 31.72
N ALA A 11 -3.84 42.64 31.63
CA ALA A 11 -3.22 42.05 30.47
C ALA A 11 -3.50 40.53 30.48
N LEU A 12 -4.36 40.06 29.55
CA LEU A 12 -4.52 38.63 29.24
C LEU A 12 -3.26 38.15 28.50
N ALA A 13 -2.40 37.40 29.15
CA ALA A 13 -1.33 36.66 28.53
C ALA A 13 -1.95 35.40 27.85
N ALA A 14 -2.06 35.38 26.55
CA ALA A 14 -2.42 34.20 25.78
C ALA A 14 -1.23 33.21 25.84
N LEU A 15 -1.40 32.13 26.56
CA LEU A 15 -0.51 30.96 26.52
C LEU A 15 -0.71 30.25 25.19
N ALA A 16 0.12 30.58 24.19
CA ALA A 16 0.28 29.76 23.01
C ALA A 16 0.94 28.43 23.43
N GLY A 17 0.16 27.36 23.51
CA GLY A 17 0.69 26.00 23.67
C GLY A 17 1.57 25.62 22.48
N PRO A 18 2.61 24.81 22.67
CA PRO A 18 3.43 24.33 21.57
C PRO A 18 2.55 23.49 20.65
N GLY A 19 2.20 24.04 19.49
CA GLY A 19 1.62 23.28 18.40
C GLY A 19 2.65 22.22 18.00
N GLY A 20 2.33 20.95 18.26
CA GLY A 20 3.15 19.85 17.81
C GLY A 20 3.23 19.88 16.30
N ALA A 21 4.34 20.38 15.75
CA ALA A 21 4.65 20.28 14.36
C ALA A 21 4.77 18.78 14.05
N THR A 22 3.79 18.21 13.37
CA THR A 22 3.94 16.89 12.74
C THR A 22 5.11 17.01 11.78
N ALA A 23 6.19 16.26 12.03
CA ALA A 23 7.33 16.22 11.13
C ALA A 23 6.81 15.85 9.74
N GLU A 24 6.95 16.77 8.77
CA GLU A 24 6.59 16.47 7.40
C GLU A 24 7.46 15.30 6.91
N ALA A 25 6.83 14.33 6.26
CA ALA A 25 7.55 13.24 5.64
C ALA A 25 8.53 13.83 4.63
N SER A 26 9.81 13.49 4.77
CA SER A 26 10.87 13.95 3.86
C SER A 26 11.41 12.74 3.08
N GLY A 27 11.69 12.92 1.80
CA GLY A 27 12.24 11.88 0.93
C GLY A 27 11.46 11.73 -0.38
N PRO A 28 11.93 10.85 -1.28
CA PRO A 28 11.38 10.72 -2.64
C PRO A 28 9.91 10.34 -2.67
N PHE A 29 9.43 9.60 -1.65
CA PHE A 29 8.06 9.10 -1.57
C PHE A 29 7.09 9.99 -0.79
N SER A 30 7.55 11.08 -0.18
CA SER A 30 6.69 11.98 0.61
C SER A 30 5.59 12.66 -0.22
N ASN A 31 5.84 12.85 -1.51
CA ASN A 31 4.89 13.45 -2.46
C ASN A 31 4.32 12.41 -3.45
N TRP A 32 4.12 11.17 -2.99
CA TRP A 32 3.48 10.09 -3.75
C TRP A 32 2.06 9.86 -3.26
N ALA A 33 1.13 9.69 -4.20
CA ALA A 33 -0.23 9.24 -3.92
C ALA A 33 -0.22 7.72 -3.69
N ALA A 34 -0.77 7.24 -2.59
CA ALA A 34 -0.78 5.82 -2.28
C ALA A 34 -2.18 5.33 -1.87
N VAL A 35 -2.59 4.19 -2.40
CA VAL A 35 -3.77 3.45 -1.94
C VAL A 35 -3.39 2.01 -1.60
N VAL A 36 -3.88 1.52 -0.45
CA VAL A 36 -3.66 0.16 0.04
C VAL A 36 -5.01 -0.48 0.33
N VAL A 37 -5.30 -1.58 -0.36
CA VAL A 37 -6.63 -2.17 -0.44
C VAL A 37 -6.62 -3.61 0.10
N SER A 38 -7.51 -3.91 1.06
CA SER A 38 -7.98 -5.25 1.38
C SER A 38 -9.27 -5.52 0.61
N GLY A 39 -9.22 -6.39 -0.40
CA GLY A 39 -10.32 -6.61 -1.34
C GLY A 39 -11.28 -7.73 -0.95
N ASP A 40 -10.92 -8.55 0.05
CA ASP A 40 -11.75 -9.65 0.54
C ASP A 40 -11.53 -9.88 2.05
N PHE A 41 -12.38 -10.69 2.64
CA PHE A 41 -12.28 -11.10 4.05
C PHE A 41 -12.61 -12.58 4.29
N HIS A 42 -12.77 -13.36 3.25
CA HIS A 42 -13.05 -14.78 3.35
C HIS A 42 -11.75 -15.60 3.37
N ALA A 43 -11.71 -16.66 4.17
CA ALA A 43 -10.62 -17.59 4.15
C ALA A 43 -10.75 -18.54 2.94
N ALA A 44 -9.61 -18.89 2.34
CA ALA A 44 -9.59 -19.92 1.30
C ALA A 44 -10.14 -21.24 1.85
N HIS A 45 -10.92 -21.96 1.03
CA HIS A 45 -11.47 -23.29 1.27
C HIS A 45 -12.66 -23.37 2.25
N THR A 46 -12.81 -22.47 3.22
CA THR A 46 -13.89 -22.54 4.22
C THR A 46 -14.96 -21.46 4.03
N ASN A 47 -14.59 -20.37 3.38
CA ASN A 47 -15.42 -19.16 3.27
C ASN A 47 -15.73 -18.47 4.62
N ASN A 48 -15.06 -18.89 5.70
CA ASN A 48 -15.18 -18.23 7.00
C ASN A 48 -14.43 -16.88 6.99
N PRO A 49 -14.79 -15.95 7.88
CA PRO A 49 -14.06 -14.69 7.98
C PRO A 49 -12.58 -14.87 8.35
N THR A 50 -11.70 -14.11 7.72
CA THR A 50 -10.27 -13.99 8.07
C THR A 50 -9.87 -12.52 8.15
N GLU A 51 -8.83 -12.24 8.93
CA GLU A 51 -8.21 -10.91 9.04
C GLU A 51 -6.96 -10.78 8.15
N THR A 52 -6.60 -11.83 7.42
CA THR A 52 -5.36 -11.97 6.65
C THR A 52 -5.09 -10.78 5.74
N PHE A 53 -6.07 -10.37 4.94
CA PHE A 53 -5.93 -9.26 3.99
C PHE A 53 -5.95 -7.88 4.68
N ASP A 54 -6.77 -7.71 5.73
CA ASP A 54 -6.82 -6.47 6.49
C ASP A 54 -5.57 -6.28 7.38
N ASN A 55 -5.01 -7.37 7.91
CA ASN A 55 -3.70 -7.32 8.57
C ASN A 55 -2.61 -6.85 7.58
N ALA A 56 -2.62 -7.39 6.35
CA ALA A 56 -1.68 -6.97 5.30
C ALA A 56 -1.86 -5.48 4.96
N ARG A 57 -3.09 -5.03 4.69
CA ARG A 57 -3.41 -3.62 4.42
C ARG A 57 -2.85 -2.70 5.49
N ARG A 58 -3.18 -2.95 6.76
CA ARG A 58 -2.77 -2.12 7.89
C ARG A 58 -1.25 -2.07 8.04
N ASP A 59 -0.62 -3.25 8.06
CA ASP A 59 0.79 -3.33 8.40
C ASP A 59 1.69 -2.91 7.23
N VAL A 60 1.27 -3.12 5.96
CA VAL A 60 1.92 -2.55 4.77
C VAL A 60 1.79 -1.04 4.75
N SER A 61 0.61 -0.47 5.04
CA SER A 61 0.42 0.98 5.13
C SER A 61 1.35 1.61 6.16
N ALA A 62 1.43 1.01 7.36
CA ALA A 62 2.31 1.47 8.43
C ALA A 62 3.79 1.40 8.00
N GLU A 63 4.20 0.33 7.28
CA GLU A 63 5.56 0.21 6.80
C GLU A 63 5.90 1.22 5.69
N LEU A 64 5.00 1.44 4.73
CA LEU A 64 5.18 2.46 3.70
C LEU A 64 5.37 3.85 4.32
N ILE A 65 4.61 4.19 5.36
CA ILE A 65 4.78 5.45 6.10
C ILE A 65 6.18 5.51 6.75
N ARG A 66 6.64 4.44 7.40
CA ARG A 66 8.01 4.38 7.95
C ARG A 66 9.06 4.58 6.87
N LYS A 67 8.82 4.06 5.67
CA LYS A 67 9.71 4.15 4.52
C LYS A 67 9.64 5.48 3.75
N GLY A 68 8.87 6.44 4.22
CA GLY A 68 8.89 7.83 3.74
C GLY A 68 7.66 8.27 2.97
N PHE A 69 6.62 7.44 2.83
CA PHE A 69 5.32 7.90 2.33
C PHE A 69 4.65 8.81 3.35
N SER A 70 4.02 9.88 2.87
CA SER A 70 3.27 10.77 3.74
C SER A 70 1.92 10.17 4.15
N PRO A 71 1.58 10.12 5.45
CA PRO A 71 0.26 9.69 5.90
C PRO A 71 -0.89 10.51 5.28
N ALA A 72 -0.64 11.79 4.98
CA ALA A 72 -1.61 12.66 4.33
C ALA A 72 -1.92 12.21 2.89
N ASN A 73 -0.97 11.55 2.23
CA ASN A 73 -1.05 11.11 0.83
C ASN A 73 -1.28 9.60 0.66
N LEU A 74 -1.60 8.90 1.75
CA LEU A 74 -1.94 7.48 1.75
C LEU A 74 -3.39 7.28 2.22
N ARG A 75 -4.13 6.40 1.52
CA ARG A 75 -5.48 5.97 1.92
C ARG A 75 -5.56 4.46 1.93
N GLU A 76 -6.25 3.96 2.94
CA GLU A 76 -6.52 2.55 3.13
C GLU A 76 -7.97 2.23 2.80
N PHE A 77 -8.24 1.02 2.27
CA PHE A 77 -9.57 0.54 1.95
C PHE A 77 -9.76 -0.89 2.44
N SER A 78 -10.93 -1.16 3.01
CA SER A 78 -11.35 -2.48 3.50
C SER A 78 -12.78 -2.78 3.07
N VAL A 79 -13.07 -4.05 2.82
CA VAL A 79 -14.46 -4.48 2.59
C VAL A 79 -15.30 -4.41 3.87
N ARG A 80 -14.64 -4.35 5.05
CA ARG A 80 -15.28 -4.24 6.37
C ARG A 80 -14.76 -3.02 7.17
N PRO A 81 -14.84 -1.80 6.63
CA PRO A 81 -14.20 -0.62 7.23
C PRO A 81 -14.68 -0.33 8.66
N GLN A 82 -15.92 -0.69 8.99
CA GLN A 82 -16.51 -0.49 10.32
C GLN A 82 -15.79 -1.28 11.44
N LEU A 83 -15.03 -2.32 11.11
CA LEU A 83 -14.27 -3.11 12.08
C LEU A 83 -12.94 -2.45 12.49
N TYR A 84 -12.54 -1.38 11.81
CA TYR A 84 -11.23 -0.75 11.99
C TYR A 84 -11.35 0.74 12.34
N PRO A 85 -11.95 1.10 13.51
CA PRO A 85 -12.20 2.49 13.89
C PRO A 85 -10.91 3.31 14.09
N ASP A 86 -9.79 2.66 14.37
CA ASP A 86 -8.51 3.34 14.60
C ASP A 86 -7.86 3.83 13.30
N THR A 87 -7.87 3.00 12.24
CA THR A 87 -7.28 3.35 10.94
C THR A 87 -8.29 3.98 9.98
N LYS A 88 -9.59 3.81 10.24
CA LYS A 88 -10.70 4.39 9.47
C LYS A 88 -10.55 4.22 7.96
N PRO A 89 -10.35 2.99 7.45
CA PRO A 89 -10.22 2.77 6.01
C PRO A 89 -11.53 3.13 5.30
N GLY A 90 -11.44 3.54 4.05
CA GLY A 90 -12.60 3.67 3.17
C GLY A 90 -13.20 2.31 2.84
N LYS A 91 -14.43 2.30 2.29
CA LYS A 91 -15.04 1.08 1.73
C LYS A 91 -14.24 0.64 0.50
N ALA A 92 -13.83 -0.62 0.46
CA ALA A 92 -13.16 -1.21 -0.68
C ALA A 92 -14.15 -1.47 -1.82
N ASP A 93 -14.39 -0.44 -2.59
CA ASP A 93 -15.20 -0.41 -3.81
C ASP A 93 -14.41 0.36 -4.87
N LEU A 94 -14.61 0.02 -6.14
CA LEU A 94 -13.84 0.59 -7.25
C LEU A 94 -13.94 2.12 -7.31
N GLN A 95 -15.16 2.66 -7.18
CA GLN A 95 -15.39 4.10 -7.30
C GLN A 95 -14.71 4.90 -6.18
N PRO A 96 -14.88 4.59 -4.88
CA PRO A 96 -14.16 5.26 -3.80
C PRO A 96 -12.63 5.13 -3.90
N ILE A 97 -12.12 3.99 -4.35
CA ILE A 97 -10.67 3.79 -4.56
C ILE A 97 -10.17 4.71 -5.67
N TYR A 98 -10.86 4.74 -6.81
CA TYR A 98 -10.51 5.58 -7.96
C TYR A 98 -10.53 7.07 -7.61
N GLU A 99 -11.62 7.54 -7.01
CA GLU A 99 -11.78 8.95 -6.60
C GLU A 99 -10.67 9.36 -5.62
N SER A 100 -10.41 8.52 -4.62
CA SER A 100 -9.34 8.79 -3.66
C SER A 100 -7.95 8.82 -4.31
N LEU A 101 -7.63 7.86 -5.19
CA LEU A 101 -6.36 7.87 -5.91
C LEU A 101 -6.20 9.11 -6.78
N LYS A 102 -7.27 9.50 -7.48
CA LYS A 102 -7.31 10.71 -8.32
C LYS A 102 -7.09 11.99 -7.49
N ASP A 103 -7.80 12.13 -6.37
CA ASP A 103 -7.66 13.28 -5.46
C ASP A 103 -6.26 13.34 -4.84
N LEU A 104 -5.73 12.21 -4.42
CA LEU A 104 -4.37 12.12 -3.91
C LEU A 104 -3.35 12.51 -4.98
N ALA A 105 -3.49 12.02 -6.20
CA ALA A 105 -2.59 12.31 -7.30
C ALA A 105 -2.63 13.77 -7.78
N GLN A 106 -3.70 14.52 -7.51
CA GLN A 106 -3.75 15.97 -7.78
C GLN A 106 -2.83 16.77 -6.86
N ARG A 107 -2.63 16.34 -5.63
CA ARG A 107 -1.80 17.05 -4.64
C ARG A 107 -0.43 16.40 -4.42
N ALA A 108 -0.33 15.08 -4.53
CA ALA A 108 0.91 14.31 -4.45
C ALA A 108 1.36 13.91 -5.86
N THR A 109 2.19 14.77 -6.46
CA THR A 109 2.42 14.77 -7.91
C THR A 109 3.67 14.00 -8.38
N ALA A 110 4.48 13.47 -7.44
CA ALA A 110 5.74 12.81 -7.78
C ALA A 110 5.57 11.38 -8.29
N GLY A 111 4.51 10.69 -7.88
CA GLY A 111 4.24 9.32 -8.32
C GLY A 111 3.00 8.72 -7.66
N CYS A 112 2.71 7.48 -8.02
CA CYS A 112 1.60 6.70 -7.43
C CYS A 112 2.06 5.34 -6.94
N LEU A 113 1.45 4.85 -5.85
CA LEU A 113 1.53 3.47 -5.40
C LEU A 113 0.14 2.89 -5.22
N VAL A 114 -0.10 1.71 -5.80
CA VAL A 114 -1.35 0.97 -5.68
C VAL A 114 -1.03 -0.44 -5.16
N TYR A 115 -1.56 -0.78 -3.99
CA TYR A 115 -1.36 -2.07 -3.36
C TYR A 115 -2.71 -2.76 -3.14
N PHE A 116 -2.84 -3.98 -3.64
CA PHE A 116 -3.99 -4.86 -3.40
C PHE A 116 -3.56 -6.12 -2.68
N SER A 117 -4.26 -6.47 -1.60
CA SER A 117 -4.20 -7.78 -0.95
C SER A 117 -5.60 -8.39 -0.94
N SER A 118 -5.79 -9.52 -1.64
CA SER A 118 -7.10 -10.13 -1.81
C SER A 118 -7.01 -11.55 -2.38
N HIS A 119 -8.15 -12.21 -2.56
CA HIS A 119 -8.25 -13.36 -3.47
C HIS A 119 -8.10 -12.93 -4.92
N GLY A 120 -7.78 -13.89 -5.78
CA GLY A 120 -7.67 -13.68 -7.22
C GLY A 120 -8.15 -14.88 -8.03
N ALA A 121 -8.49 -14.60 -9.27
CA ALA A 121 -8.92 -15.55 -10.29
C ALA A 121 -8.21 -15.23 -11.61
N PRO A 122 -8.23 -16.13 -12.61
CA PRO A 122 -7.68 -15.84 -13.95
C PRO A 122 -8.27 -14.59 -14.60
N GLN A 123 -9.43 -14.13 -14.16
CA GLN A 123 -10.11 -12.93 -14.69
C GLN A 123 -9.71 -11.64 -13.99
N GLY A 124 -9.07 -11.72 -12.82
CA GLY A 124 -8.67 -10.54 -12.06
C GLY A 124 -8.60 -10.76 -10.54
N VAL A 125 -8.57 -9.67 -9.78
CA VAL A 125 -8.55 -9.66 -8.32
C VAL A 125 -9.96 -9.47 -7.76
N VAL A 126 -10.27 -10.14 -6.65
CA VAL A 126 -11.56 -9.97 -5.94
C VAL A 126 -11.59 -8.60 -5.25
N LEU A 127 -12.70 -7.89 -5.40
CA LEU A 127 -12.99 -6.63 -4.75
C LEU A 127 -14.45 -6.63 -4.28
N ASP A 128 -14.67 -6.84 -2.99
CA ASP A 128 -16.00 -6.89 -2.36
C ASP A 128 -16.94 -7.90 -3.08
N GLY A 129 -16.44 -9.12 -3.33
CA GLY A 129 -17.18 -10.19 -3.99
C GLY A 129 -17.31 -10.06 -5.51
N GLN A 130 -16.78 -9.01 -6.12
CA GLN A 130 -16.72 -8.83 -7.56
C GLN A 130 -15.29 -9.05 -8.08
N ILE A 131 -15.15 -9.31 -9.38
CA ILE A 131 -13.84 -9.38 -10.03
C ILE A 131 -13.49 -8.02 -10.64
N LEU A 132 -12.38 -7.45 -10.20
CA LEU A 132 -11.75 -6.29 -10.84
C LEU A 132 -10.78 -6.81 -11.91
N PRO A 133 -11.12 -6.70 -13.21
CA PRO A 133 -10.29 -7.21 -14.29
C PRO A 133 -9.08 -6.31 -14.56
N PRO A 134 -7.98 -6.85 -15.15
CA PRO A 134 -6.76 -6.11 -15.41
C PRO A 134 -6.94 -4.81 -16.21
N GLN A 135 -7.79 -4.83 -17.25
CA GLN A 135 -8.04 -3.66 -18.09
C GLN A 135 -8.74 -2.53 -17.36
N LEU A 136 -9.65 -2.85 -16.42
CA LEU A 136 -10.32 -1.83 -15.62
C LEU A 136 -9.39 -1.23 -14.58
N MET A 137 -8.51 -2.04 -13.98
CA MET A 137 -7.45 -1.54 -13.09
C MET A 137 -6.47 -0.63 -13.85
N ASP A 138 -6.10 -0.99 -15.08
CA ASP A 138 -5.26 -0.13 -15.94
C ASP A 138 -5.94 1.21 -16.21
N GLN A 139 -7.20 1.22 -16.62
CA GLN A 139 -7.96 2.45 -16.86
C GLN A 139 -8.02 3.34 -15.61
N MET A 140 -8.26 2.75 -14.44
CA MET A 140 -8.27 3.46 -13.15
C MET A 140 -6.92 4.13 -12.88
N ILE A 141 -5.83 3.38 -12.99
CA ILE A 141 -4.47 3.86 -12.69
C ILE A 141 -4.03 4.89 -13.73
N SER A 142 -4.22 4.61 -15.02
CA SER A 142 -3.85 5.52 -16.12
C SER A 142 -4.58 6.85 -16.02
N SER A 143 -5.87 6.83 -15.68
CA SER A 143 -6.69 8.03 -15.53
C SER A 143 -6.31 8.86 -14.29
N ALA A 144 -5.95 8.23 -13.18
CA ALA A 144 -5.60 8.93 -11.95
C ALA A 144 -4.14 9.41 -11.94
N CYS A 145 -3.22 8.56 -12.36
CA CYS A 145 -1.76 8.78 -12.22
C CYS A 145 -1.10 9.33 -13.49
N GLY A 146 -1.71 9.14 -14.68
CA GLY A 146 -1.15 9.58 -15.95
C GLY A 146 0.21 8.94 -16.24
N GLN A 147 1.17 9.76 -16.67
CA GLN A 147 2.53 9.32 -17.01
C GLN A 147 3.52 9.36 -15.83
N ARG A 148 3.04 9.54 -14.61
CA ARG A 148 3.91 9.59 -13.43
C ARG A 148 4.50 8.21 -13.13
N PRO A 149 5.69 8.14 -12.50
CA PRO A 149 6.21 6.92 -11.89
C PRO A 149 5.13 6.22 -11.07
N THR A 150 4.85 4.97 -11.38
CA THR A 150 3.76 4.24 -10.72
C THR A 150 4.21 2.84 -10.32
N ILE A 151 4.02 2.49 -9.05
CA ILE A 151 4.30 1.17 -8.50
C ILE A 151 2.97 0.48 -8.23
N VAL A 152 2.77 -0.69 -8.82
CA VAL A 152 1.59 -1.53 -8.64
C VAL A 152 1.99 -2.86 -8.02
N ILE A 153 1.40 -3.19 -6.87
CA ILE A 153 1.69 -4.43 -6.15
C ILE A 153 0.37 -5.17 -5.95
N ILE A 154 0.30 -6.43 -6.39
CA ILE A 154 -0.93 -7.22 -6.33
C ILE A 154 -0.65 -8.56 -5.66
N SER A 155 -1.06 -8.67 -4.40
CA SER A 155 -1.04 -9.90 -3.61
C SER A 155 -2.34 -10.65 -3.81
N ALA A 156 -2.36 -11.54 -4.81
CA ALA A 156 -3.50 -12.38 -5.14
C ALA A 156 -3.08 -13.61 -5.93
N CYS A 157 -3.89 -14.67 -5.90
CA CYS A 157 -3.77 -15.77 -6.84
C CYS A 157 -3.90 -15.27 -8.28
N PHE A 158 -3.20 -15.88 -9.22
CA PHE A 158 -3.24 -15.56 -10.66
C PHE A 158 -2.87 -14.12 -11.01
N SER A 159 -2.33 -13.35 -10.06
CA SER A 159 -2.09 -11.89 -10.21
C SER A 159 -1.14 -11.53 -11.35
N GLY A 160 -0.36 -12.46 -11.88
CA GLY A 160 0.44 -12.27 -13.09
C GLY A 160 -0.38 -11.90 -14.35
N VAL A 161 -1.70 -12.15 -14.36
CA VAL A 161 -2.59 -11.71 -15.47
C VAL A 161 -2.64 -10.18 -15.62
N PHE A 162 -2.26 -9.46 -14.54
CA PHE A 162 -2.22 -7.99 -14.56
C PHE A 162 -1.00 -7.44 -15.30
N VAL A 163 0.11 -8.19 -15.37
CA VAL A 163 1.37 -7.69 -15.94
C VAL A 163 1.20 -7.20 -17.37
N PRO A 164 0.61 -7.96 -18.33
CA PRO A 164 0.48 -7.49 -19.71
C PRO A 164 -0.42 -6.26 -19.87
N ALA A 165 -1.47 -6.15 -19.06
CA ALA A 165 -2.42 -5.05 -19.15
C ALA A 165 -1.89 -3.75 -18.52
N LEU A 166 -1.11 -3.87 -17.44
CA LEU A 166 -0.58 -2.74 -16.70
C LEU A 166 0.81 -2.31 -17.18
N ALA A 167 1.48 -3.08 -18.04
CA ALA A 167 2.84 -2.78 -18.50
C ALA A 167 2.90 -1.43 -19.22
N ASP A 168 3.75 -0.54 -18.72
CA ASP A 168 3.99 0.80 -19.24
C ASP A 168 5.44 1.21 -18.95
N ASN A 169 5.98 2.17 -19.72
CA ASN A 169 7.34 2.66 -19.52
C ASN A 169 7.60 3.21 -18.12
N ASN A 170 6.59 3.79 -17.49
CA ASN A 170 6.69 4.46 -16.19
C ASN A 170 6.13 3.60 -15.05
N ARG A 171 5.99 2.29 -15.23
CA ARG A 171 5.42 1.39 -14.22
C ARG A 171 6.39 0.33 -13.74
N MET A 172 6.33 0.06 -12.45
CA MET A 172 6.80 -1.17 -11.82
C MET A 172 5.58 -1.98 -11.39
N ILE A 173 5.55 -3.27 -11.70
CA ILE A 173 4.47 -4.18 -11.33
C ILE A 173 5.09 -5.36 -10.63
N LEU A 174 4.64 -5.64 -9.40
CA LEU A 174 5.05 -6.80 -8.62
C LEU A 174 3.80 -7.59 -8.23
N THR A 175 3.74 -8.86 -8.63
CA THR A 175 2.58 -9.72 -8.40
C THR A 175 2.95 -10.96 -7.60
N ALA A 176 2.00 -11.47 -6.80
CA ALA A 176 2.24 -12.61 -5.90
C ALA A 176 2.36 -13.95 -6.63
N ALA A 177 1.87 -14.06 -7.85
CA ALA A 177 1.84 -15.32 -8.59
C ALA A 177 1.94 -15.09 -10.11
N ARG A 178 2.33 -16.14 -10.82
CA ARG A 178 2.17 -16.23 -12.29
C ARG A 178 0.69 -16.18 -12.70
N PRO A 179 0.42 -15.91 -14.00
CA PRO A 179 -0.96 -15.89 -14.53
C PRO A 179 -1.73 -17.21 -14.34
N ASP A 180 -1.03 -18.33 -14.22
CA ASP A 180 -1.57 -19.69 -14.14
C ASP A 180 -1.30 -20.35 -12.76
N ARG A 181 -0.98 -19.59 -11.72
CA ARG A 181 -0.64 -20.08 -10.38
C ARG A 181 -1.46 -19.43 -9.28
N SER A 182 -1.74 -20.22 -8.24
CA SER A 182 -2.23 -19.69 -6.96
C SER A 182 -1.08 -19.11 -6.15
N SER A 183 -1.38 -18.18 -5.26
CA SER A 183 -0.57 -17.80 -4.09
C SER A 183 -1.13 -18.47 -2.85
N PHE A 184 -0.46 -18.35 -1.69
CA PHE A 184 -0.77 -19.09 -0.48
C PHE A 184 -0.89 -18.20 0.76
N GLY A 185 -1.39 -18.77 1.87
CA GLY A 185 -1.47 -18.08 3.16
C GLY A 185 -2.76 -17.31 3.37
N CYS A 186 -3.89 -17.82 2.85
CA CYS A 186 -5.19 -17.17 2.98
C CYS A 186 -6.18 -18.01 3.82
N SER A 187 -5.67 -18.82 4.76
CA SER A 187 -6.50 -19.58 5.70
C SER A 187 -6.94 -18.72 6.89
N GLU A 188 -7.87 -19.22 7.68
CA GLU A 188 -8.33 -18.55 8.91
C GLU A 188 -7.20 -18.32 9.94
N SER A 189 -6.20 -19.21 9.97
CA SER A 189 -5.07 -19.15 10.90
C SER A 189 -3.90 -18.32 10.40
N ASP A 190 -3.89 -17.93 9.13
CA ASP A 190 -2.80 -17.14 8.57
C ASP A 190 -2.92 -15.67 9.01
N LYS A 191 -1.83 -15.12 9.50
CA LYS A 191 -1.78 -13.68 9.82
C LYS A 191 -1.74 -12.82 8.56
N TYR A 192 -1.02 -13.31 7.53
CA TYR A 192 -0.88 -12.64 6.22
C TYR A 192 -0.81 -13.68 5.11
N PRO A 193 -1.19 -13.34 3.87
CA PRO A 193 -0.77 -14.10 2.70
C PRO A 193 0.75 -14.20 2.64
N TYR A 194 1.30 -15.27 2.07
CA TYR A 194 2.76 -15.49 2.03
C TYR A 194 3.51 -14.35 1.35
N PHE A 195 2.95 -13.81 0.28
CA PHE A 195 3.52 -12.66 -0.42
C PHE A 195 3.56 -11.43 0.49
N ASP A 196 2.46 -11.09 1.16
CA ASP A 196 2.39 -9.95 2.09
C ASP A 196 3.32 -10.13 3.30
N ALA A 197 3.40 -11.35 3.84
CA ALA A 197 4.37 -11.67 4.90
C ALA A 197 5.81 -11.43 4.44
N CYS A 198 6.14 -11.80 3.19
CA CYS A 198 7.45 -11.56 2.60
C CYS A 198 7.69 -10.08 2.29
N MET A 199 6.67 -9.35 1.82
CA MET A 199 6.73 -7.88 1.68
C MET A 199 7.11 -7.23 3.01
N LEU A 200 6.36 -7.53 4.07
CA LEU A 200 6.59 -6.98 5.42
C LEU A 200 7.93 -7.41 6.04
N LYS A 201 8.46 -8.58 5.66
CA LYS A 201 9.78 -9.05 6.10
C LYS A 201 10.93 -8.33 5.40
N VAL A 202 10.77 -8.01 4.12
CA VAL A 202 11.84 -7.49 3.26
C VAL A 202 11.86 -5.96 3.22
N LEU A 203 10.69 -5.32 3.16
CA LEU A 203 10.56 -3.87 3.00
C LEU A 203 11.33 -3.04 4.05
N PRO A 204 11.42 -3.44 5.35
CA PRO A 204 12.22 -2.72 6.34
C PRO A 204 13.71 -2.54 5.95
N SER A 205 14.29 -3.54 5.32
CA SER A 205 15.72 -3.54 4.92
C SER A 205 15.96 -3.19 3.45
N ALA A 206 14.91 -3.01 2.65
CA ALA A 206 15.04 -2.67 1.24
C ALA A 206 15.56 -1.23 1.08
N HIS A 207 16.55 -1.05 0.20
CA HIS A 207 17.06 0.28 -0.13
C HIS A 207 16.12 1.04 -1.07
N ASP A 208 15.52 0.35 -2.02
CA ASP A 208 14.60 0.87 -3.03
C ASP A 208 13.64 -0.22 -3.51
N PHE A 209 12.67 0.14 -4.35
CA PHE A 209 11.70 -0.81 -4.88
C PHE A 209 12.28 -1.79 -5.91
N GLU A 210 13.37 -1.44 -6.59
CA GLU A 210 14.04 -2.37 -7.52
C GLU A 210 14.66 -3.53 -6.74
N ALA A 211 15.37 -3.26 -5.66
CA ALA A 211 15.94 -4.27 -4.77
C ALA A 211 14.87 -5.09 -4.04
N LEU A 212 13.73 -4.46 -3.70
CA LEU A 212 12.62 -5.11 -3.02
C LEU A 212 12.04 -6.28 -3.82
N GLY A 213 11.80 -6.11 -5.12
CA GLY A 213 11.14 -7.11 -5.96
C GLY A 213 11.82 -8.50 -5.91
N PRO A 214 13.09 -8.64 -6.31
CA PRO A 214 13.82 -9.91 -6.25
C PRO A 214 13.92 -10.49 -4.83
N ALA A 215 14.04 -9.64 -3.82
CA ALA A 215 14.13 -10.09 -2.42
C ALA A 215 12.79 -10.70 -1.94
N VAL A 216 11.65 -10.13 -2.34
CA VAL A 216 10.30 -10.68 -2.08
C VAL A 216 10.13 -12.01 -2.81
N GLN A 217 10.49 -12.10 -4.11
CA GLN A 217 10.44 -13.35 -4.87
C GLN A 217 11.24 -14.46 -4.19
N ALA A 218 12.48 -14.19 -3.77
CA ALA A 218 13.32 -15.14 -3.05
C ALA A 218 12.74 -15.54 -1.68
N CYS A 219 12.09 -14.61 -0.97
CA CYS A 219 11.42 -14.89 0.31
C CYS A 219 10.23 -15.83 0.11
N VAL A 220 9.36 -15.55 -0.87
CA VAL A 220 8.18 -16.37 -1.18
C VAL A 220 8.60 -17.80 -1.57
N ALA A 221 9.57 -17.93 -2.47
CA ALA A 221 10.07 -19.23 -2.91
C ALA A 221 10.59 -20.07 -1.74
N ARG A 222 11.35 -19.48 -0.80
CA ARG A 222 11.78 -20.19 0.43
C ARG A 222 10.62 -20.59 1.30
N LYS A 223 9.68 -19.68 1.53
CA LYS A 223 8.52 -19.96 2.39
C LYS A 223 7.67 -21.11 1.83
N GLU A 224 7.45 -21.14 0.52
CA GLU A 224 6.70 -22.23 -0.14
C GLU A 224 7.41 -23.58 -0.03
N VAL A 225 8.74 -23.61 -0.15
CA VAL A 225 9.52 -24.84 0.07
C VAL A 225 9.42 -25.31 1.53
N GLU A 226 9.56 -24.40 2.49
CA GLU A 226 9.48 -24.68 3.92
C GLU A 226 8.11 -25.23 4.34
N THR A 227 7.04 -24.78 3.68
CA THR A 227 5.65 -25.19 3.97
C THR A 227 5.12 -26.26 3.02
N GLY A 228 5.92 -26.73 2.06
CA GLY A 228 5.54 -27.78 1.12
C GLY A 228 4.49 -27.36 0.09
N MET A 229 4.29 -26.06 -0.16
CA MET A 229 3.30 -25.56 -1.12
C MET A 229 3.74 -25.85 -2.56
N ARG A 230 2.84 -26.42 -3.35
CA ARG A 230 3.07 -26.78 -4.74
C ARG A 230 1.79 -26.70 -5.58
N PRO A 231 1.88 -26.38 -6.88
CA PRO A 231 3.07 -25.82 -7.57
C PRO A 231 3.45 -24.45 -7.00
N PRO A 232 4.71 -23.97 -7.12
CA PRO A 232 5.12 -22.69 -6.59
C PRO A 232 4.36 -21.55 -7.28
N SER A 233 4.11 -20.46 -6.53
CA SER A 233 3.37 -19.30 -7.05
C SER A 233 4.17 -18.50 -8.08
N GLU A 234 5.49 -18.45 -7.94
CA GLU A 234 6.42 -17.72 -8.82
C GLU A 234 6.03 -16.25 -9.02
N PRO A 235 6.20 -15.39 -8.00
CA PRO A 235 5.90 -13.96 -8.09
C PRO A 235 6.57 -13.30 -9.29
N GLN A 236 5.85 -12.39 -9.98
CA GLN A 236 6.34 -11.74 -11.21
C GLN A 236 6.73 -10.29 -10.93
N LEU A 237 7.81 -9.85 -11.58
CA LEU A 237 8.28 -8.48 -11.55
C LEU A 237 8.41 -7.95 -12.98
N PHE A 238 7.79 -6.80 -13.23
CA PHE A 238 8.00 -5.99 -14.44
C PHE A 238 8.46 -4.59 -14.03
N VAL A 239 9.47 -4.07 -14.74
CA VAL A 239 9.92 -2.68 -14.58
C VAL A 239 10.03 -2.05 -15.97
N GLY A 240 9.24 -1.00 -16.19
CA GLY A 240 9.23 -0.26 -17.44
C GLY A 240 10.55 0.46 -17.73
N ALA A 241 10.86 0.63 -19.00
CA ALA A 241 12.15 1.16 -19.44
C ALA A 241 12.42 2.59 -18.94
N GLY A 242 11.38 3.42 -18.80
CA GLY A 242 11.49 4.77 -18.26
C GLY A 242 11.70 4.81 -16.75
N LEU A 243 11.14 3.84 -16.01
CA LEU A 243 11.25 3.78 -14.56
C LEU A 243 12.55 3.11 -14.09
N ARG A 244 13.06 2.15 -14.82
CA ARG A 244 14.25 1.37 -14.45
C ARG A 244 15.47 2.22 -14.05
N PRO A 245 15.87 3.29 -14.77
CA PRO A 245 17.04 4.08 -14.39
C PRO A 245 16.82 4.96 -13.17
N ILE A 246 15.57 5.22 -12.77
CA ILE A 246 15.27 6.16 -11.68
C ILE A 246 14.88 5.45 -10.37
N LEU A 247 14.40 4.20 -10.40
CA LEU A 247 14.05 3.45 -9.18
C LEU A 247 15.21 3.36 -8.17
N PRO A 248 16.45 3.04 -8.56
CA PRO A 248 17.56 2.97 -7.62
C PRO A 248 17.93 4.32 -6.99
N LEU A 249 17.51 5.43 -7.61
CA LEU A 249 17.74 6.78 -7.09
C LEU A 249 16.67 7.22 -6.08
N MET A 250 15.56 6.49 -6.03
CA MET A 250 14.46 6.75 -5.09
C MET A 250 14.59 5.85 -3.86
N SER A 251 15.50 6.23 -2.96
CA SER A 251 15.78 5.46 -1.76
C SER A 251 14.61 5.49 -0.79
N LEU A 252 14.24 4.31 -0.30
CA LEU A 252 13.35 4.15 0.84
C LEU A 252 14.05 4.67 2.09
N LYS A 253 13.31 5.37 2.95
CA LYS A 253 13.88 5.89 4.20
C LYS A 253 14.40 4.73 5.05
N PRO A 254 15.65 4.77 5.54
CA PRO A 254 16.13 3.75 6.47
C PRO A 254 15.32 3.78 7.77
N ASP A 255 15.20 2.64 8.43
CA ASP A 255 14.63 2.60 9.77
C ASP A 255 15.46 3.47 10.72
N ALA A 256 14.80 4.13 11.67
CA ALA A 256 15.52 4.81 12.74
C ALA A 256 16.34 3.76 13.51
N PRO A 257 17.60 4.06 13.87
CA PRO A 257 18.38 3.15 14.71
C PRO A 257 17.60 2.87 16.00
N PRO A 258 17.67 1.65 16.55
CA PRO A 258 17.01 1.34 17.81
C PRO A 258 17.49 2.34 18.86
N THR A 259 16.54 3.03 19.48
CA THR A 259 16.82 3.89 20.65
C THR A 259 17.30 2.97 21.76
N GLY A 260 18.60 3.03 22.07
CA GLY A 260 19.25 2.25 23.13
C GLY A 260 18.73 2.62 24.52
#